data_baab526b75de03f4e450c4491123bb43
#
_entry.id   baab526b75de03f4e450c4491123bb43
#
_cell.length_a   1.000
_cell.length_b   1.000
_cell.length_c   1.000
_cell.angle_alpha   90.00
_cell.angle_beta   90.00
_cell.angle_gamma   90.00
#
_symmetry.space_group_name_H-M   'P 1'
#
loop_
_entity.id
_entity.type
_entity.pdbx_description
1 polymer ?
#
loop_
_entity_poly.entity_id
_entity_poly.type
_entity_poly.pdbx_seq_one_letter_code
_entity_poly.pdbx_strand_id
1 'polypeptide(L)'
;MGESAGGGLAASLALMTRDRGGPKLAGQVLIYPMLDWRTGSAACPYANRHTGEWVWTREKNRFGWEALRGGYAPTDERKAWFSPALADDLAGVAPAYISTGALDLFLDEDLAYARRLVDDGVPCELHVYPGAIHAFEMVPDTTLAGQAAMDLRRGLGRLLG
;
A
#
# COMPACT_ATOMS: atom_id res chain seq x y z
N MET A 1 2.80 -8.13 7.03
CA MET A 1 2.60 -6.74 7.45
C MET A 1 3.81 -5.93 7.03
N GLY A 2 3.62 -4.67 6.62
CA GLY A 2 4.71 -3.78 6.24
C GLY A 2 4.28 -2.33 6.12
N GLU A 3 5.26 -1.42 6.16
CA GLU A 3 5.12 0.02 6.04
C GLU A 3 5.81 0.52 4.78
N SER A 4 5.26 1.50 4.10
CA SER A 4 5.86 2.16 2.93
C SER A 4 6.31 1.15 1.85
N ALA A 5 7.57 1.12 1.48
CA ALA A 5 8.13 0.10 0.58
C ALA A 5 7.92 -1.33 1.13
N GLY A 6 8.06 -1.53 2.45
CA GLY A 6 7.75 -2.80 3.11
C GLY A 6 6.27 -3.18 3.02
N GLY A 7 5.35 -2.20 2.99
CA GLY A 7 3.93 -2.39 2.71
C GLY A 7 3.70 -2.90 1.29
N GLY A 8 4.38 -2.32 0.31
CA GLY A 8 4.39 -2.79 -1.06
C GLY A 8 4.89 -4.23 -1.19
N LEU A 9 6.01 -4.55 -0.52
CA LEU A 9 6.54 -5.91 -0.50
C LEU A 9 5.58 -6.91 0.18
N ALA A 10 4.87 -6.50 1.23
CA ALA A 10 3.87 -7.34 1.89
C ALA A 10 2.68 -7.63 0.96
N ALA A 11 2.19 -6.64 0.21
CA ALA A 11 1.14 -6.81 -0.79
C ALA A 11 1.61 -7.71 -1.95
N SER A 12 2.84 -7.48 -2.44
CA SER A 12 3.47 -8.33 -3.47
C SER A 12 3.58 -9.78 -3.01
N LEU A 13 3.98 -10.00 -1.76
CA LEU A 13 4.07 -11.35 -1.19
C LEU A 13 2.69 -12.01 -1.08
N ALA A 14 1.65 -11.26 -0.69
CA ALA A 14 0.29 -11.79 -0.62
C ALA A 14 -0.21 -12.24 -2.00
N LEU A 15 0.02 -11.43 -3.04
CA LEU A 15 -0.26 -11.79 -4.43
C LEU A 15 0.54 -13.03 -4.87
N MET A 16 1.84 -13.04 -4.66
CA MET A 16 2.71 -14.16 -5.03
C MET A 16 2.29 -15.45 -4.33
N THR A 17 1.90 -15.38 -3.06
CA THR A 17 1.44 -16.54 -2.28
C THR A 17 0.15 -17.11 -2.86
N ARG A 18 -0.82 -16.27 -3.24
CA ARG A 18 -2.03 -16.69 -3.94
C ARG A 18 -1.68 -17.35 -5.28
N ASP A 19 -0.91 -16.67 -6.12
CA ASP A 19 -0.64 -17.09 -7.49
C ASP A 19 0.15 -18.39 -7.58
N ARG A 20 0.97 -18.68 -6.55
CA ARG A 20 1.76 -19.91 -6.47
C ARG A 20 1.13 -21.02 -5.63
N GLY A 21 -0.12 -20.84 -5.15
CA GLY A 21 -0.77 -21.81 -4.28
C GLY A 21 -0.03 -22.06 -2.98
N GLY A 22 0.60 -21.00 -2.43
CA GLY A 22 1.32 -21.04 -1.17
C GLY A 22 0.39 -21.10 0.06
N PRO A 23 0.94 -20.95 1.27
CA PRO A 23 0.15 -21.03 2.49
C PRO A 23 -0.91 -19.92 2.54
N LYS A 24 -2.10 -20.28 3.04
CA LYS A 24 -3.18 -19.31 3.23
C LYS A 24 -2.78 -18.30 4.32
N LEU A 25 -2.67 -17.03 3.94
CA LEU A 25 -2.39 -15.94 4.88
C LEU A 25 -3.66 -15.53 5.62
N ALA A 26 -3.57 -15.25 6.91
CA ALA A 26 -4.67 -14.73 7.72
C ALA A 26 -5.10 -13.32 7.29
N GLY A 27 -4.14 -12.51 6.85
CA GLY A 27 -4.38 -11.15 6.37
C GLY A 27 -3.11 -10.46 5.91
N GLN A 28 -3.28 -9.28 5.31
CA GLN A 28 -2.20 -8.34 4.99
C GLN A 28 -2.44 -7.01 5.68
N VAL A 29 -1.42 -6.48 6.34
CA VAL A 29 -1.44 -5.18 7.01
C VAL A 29 -0.47 -4.26 6.30
N LEU A 30 -1.01 -3.22 5.71
CA LEU A 30 -0.35 -2.32 4.77
C LEU A 30 -0.45 -0.89 5.30
N ILE A 31 0.65 -0.34 5.76
CA ILE A 31 0.73 1.00 6.34
C ILE A 31 1.33 1.93 5.27
N TYR A 32 0.55 2.88 4.76
CA TYR A 32 0.90 3.76 3.62
C TYR A 32 1.74 3.03 2.56
N PRO A 33 1.24 1.91 2.00
CA PRO A 33 2.04 1.03 1.17
C PRO A 33 2.43 1.67 -0.17
N MET A 34 3.66 1.39 -0.63
CA MET A 34 4.16 1.76 -1.95
C MET A 34 3.73 0.69 -2.97
N LEU A 35 2.63 0.92 -3.73
CA LEU A 35 1.96 -0.09 -4.54
C LEU A 35 2.10 0.09 -6.06
N ASP A 36 2.23 1.33 -6.53
CA ASP A 36 2.24 1.65 -7.96
C ASP A 36 3.56 2.33 -8.37
N TRP A 37 4.38 1.62 -9.14
CA TRP A 37 5.66 2.14 -9.61
C TRP A 37 5.53 3.39 -10.49
N ARG A 38 4.33 3.66 -11.03
CA ARG A 38 4.06 4.83 -11.88
C ARG A 38 3.87 6.09 -11.06
N THR A 39 3.54 5.99 -9.76
CA THR A 39 3.32 7.15 -8.88
C THR A 39 4.52 8.07 -8.87
N GLY A 40 4.29 9.34 -9.19
CA GLY A 40 5.33 10.38 -9.30
C GLY A 40 6.09 10.39 -10.62
N SER A 41 5.80 9.48 -11.57
CA SER A 41 6.35 9.48 -12.92
C SER A 41 5.41 10.18 -13.92
N ALA A 42 5.87 10.33 -15.18
CA ALA A 42 5.03 10.83 -16.26
C ALA A 42 3.87 9.88 -16.62
N ALA A 43 3.95 8.61 -16.25
CA ALA A 43 2.91 7.60 -16.45
C ALA A 43 1.96 7.47 -15.25
N CYS A 44 2.07 8.36 -14.25
CA CYS A 44 1.23 8.35 -13.06
C CYS A 44 -0.25 8.51 -13.43
N PRO A 45 -1.14 7.58 -13.06
CA PRO A 45 -2.55 7.70 -13.34
C PRO A 45 -3.29 8.64 -12.37
N TYR A 46 -2.62 9.13 -11.34
CA TYR A 46 -3.18 9.94 -10.26
C TYR A 46 -2.82 11.41 -10.45
N ALA A 47 -3.82 12.30 -10.25
CA ALA A 47 -3.66 13.73 -10.50
C ALA A 47 -3.71 14.59 -9.23
N ASN A 48 -3.58 14.00 -8.04
CA ASN A 48 -3.67 14.72 -6.78
C ASN A 48 -2.45 15.62 -6.57
N ARG A 49 -2.67 16.93 -6.58
CA ARG A 49 -1.62 17.94 -6.38
C ARG A 49 -1.37 18.29 -4.90
N HIS A 50 -2.19 17.75 -3.99
CA HIS A 50 -2.11 18.05 -2.56
C HIS A 50 -1.31 17.01 -1.76
N THR A 51 -0.75 16.01 -2.44
CA THR A 51 0.00 14.91 -1.83
C THR A 51 1.47 14.93 -2.23
N GLY A 52 2.33 14.37 -1.38
CA GLY A 52 3.74 14.16 -1.68
C GLY A 52 4.62 15.42 -1.63
N GLU A 53 4.24 16.43 -0.84
CA GLU A 53 5.10 17.60 -0.60
C GLU A 53 6.13 17.37 0.51
N TRP A 54 5.77 16.55 1.51
CA TRP A 54 6.59 16.35 2.71
C TRP A 54 7.04 14.90 2.85
N VAL A 55 8.19 14.69 3.48
CA VAL A 55 8.83 13.42 3.81
C VAL A 55 9.09 12.58 2.57
N TRP A 56 8.07 12.04 1.91
CA TRP A 56 8.20 11.21 0.71
C TRP A 56 7.63 11.92 -0.50
N THR A 57 8.53 12.38 -1.39
CA THR A 57 8.18 13.16 -2.57
C THR A 57 8.16 12.31 -3.84
N ARG A 58 7.57 12.84 -4.92
CA ARG A 58 7.56 12.19 -6.25
C ARG A 58 8.98 11.84 -6.74
N GLU A 59 9.95 12.72 -6.47
CA GLU A 59 11.34 12.48 -6.86
C GLU A 59 11.96 11.31 -6.09
N LYS A 60 11.82 11.30 -4.76
CA LYS A 60 12.28 10.21 -3.90
C LYS A 60 11.61 8.88 -4.28
N ASN A 61 10.32 8.92 -4.61
CA ASN A 61 9.57 7.73 -5.00
C ASN A 61 10.10 7.14 -6.31
N ARG A 62 10.36 7.95 -7.32
CA ARG A 62 10.98 7.48 -8.57
C ARG A 62 12.31 6.80 -8.32
N PHE A 63 13.18 7.44 -7.51
CA PHE A 63 14.46 6.84 -7.13
C PHE A 63 14.28 5.49 -6.42
N GLY A 64 13.35 5.41 -5.46
CA GLY A 64 13.05 4.18 -4.73
C GLY A 64 12.60 3.04 -5.64
N TRP A 65 11.67 3.33 -6.56
CA TRP A 65 11.20 2.34 -7.54
C TRP A 65 12.30 1.93 -8.54
N GLU A 66 13.14 2.85 -8.99
CA GLU A 66 14.27 2.54 -9.85
C GLU A 66 15.28 1.62 -9.16
N ALA A 67 15.59 1.91 -7.89
CA ALA A 67 16.48 1.06 -7.08
C ALA A 67 15.89 -0.34 -6.88
N LEU A 68 14.58 -0.45 -6.56
CA LEU A 68 13.91 -1.73 -6.37
C LEU A 68 13.83 -2.52 -7.67
N ARG A 69 13.55 -1.85 -8.77
CA ARG A 69 13.38 -2.47 -10.09
C ARG A 69 14.67 -3.08 -10.63
N GLY A 70 15.82 -2.44 -10.40
CA GLY A 70 17.07 -2.80 -11.07
C GLY A 70 16.90 -2.82 -12.61
N GLY A 71 17.16 -3.95 -13.23
CA GLY A 71 16.98 -4.14 -14.68
C GLY A 71 15.62 -4.71 -15.09
N TYR A 72 14.68 -4.90 -14.17
CA TYR A 72 13.38 -5.52 -14.48
C TYR A 72 12.44 -4.56 -15.22
N ALA A 73 11.80 -5.05 -16.29
CA ALA A 73 10.70 -4.38 -16.98
C ALA A 73 9.36 -5.04 -16.58
N PRO A 74 8.39 -4.31 -15.99
CA PRO A 74 7.16 -4.90 -15.46
C PRO A 74 6.13 -5.18 -16.57
N THR A 75 6.48 -6.07 -17.50
CA THR A 75 5.66 -6.42 -18.68
C THR A 75 5.22 -7.88 -18.72
N ASP A 76 5.72 -8.72 -17.82
CA ASP A 76 5.40 -10.13 -17.73
C ASP A 76 4.40 -10.42 -16.58
N GLU A 77 4.10 -11.70 -16.34
CA GLU A 77 3.18 -12.16 -15.30
C GLU A 77 3.62 -11.78 -13.87
N ARG A 78 4.90 -11.41 -13.68
CA ARG A 78 5.43 -10.98 -12.37
C ARG A 78 5.23 -9.50 -12.10
N LYS A 79 4.62 -8.72 -13.03
CA LYS A 79 4.39 -7.27 -12.87
C LYS A 79 3.69 -6.93 -11.55
N ALA A 80 2.73 -7.75 -11.12
CA ALA A 80 1.99 -7.59 -9.88
C ALA A 80 2.82 -7.90 -8.62
N TRP A 81 3.83 -8.76 -8.73
CA TRP A 81 4.74 -9.05 -7.63
C TRP A 81 5.81 -7.97 -7.45
N PHE A 82 6.04 -7.16 -8.47
CA PHE A 82 6.87 -5.96 -8.40
C PHE A 82 6.05 -4.74 -7.96
N SER A 83 4.90 -4.53 -8.56
CA SER A 83 4.01 -3.40 -8.30
C SER A 83 2.56 -3.90 -8.16
N PRO A 84 2.06 -4.09 -6.93
CA PRO A 84 0.74 -4.68 -6.65
C PRO A 84 -0.43 -4.01 -7.37
N ALA A 85 -0.35 -2.70 -7.62
CA ALA A 85 -1.35 -1.96 -8.39
C ALA A 85 -1.50 -2.44 -9.83
N LEU A 86 -0.52 -3.19 -10.37
CA LEU A 86 -0.56 -3.77 -11.72
C LEU A 86 -1.19 -5.17 -11.78
N ALA A 87 -1.67 -5.72 -10.67
CA ALA A 87 -2.39 -6.99 -10.68
C ALA A 87 -3.58 -6.91 -11.63
N ASP A 88 -3.84 -7.94 -12.41
CA ASP A 88 -4.99 -7.99 -13.31
C ASP A 88 -6.29 -8.17 -12.51
N ASP A 89 -6.26 -8.98 -11.44
CA ASP A 89 -7.31 -9.13 -10.44
C ASP A 89 -6.72 -9.33 -9.04
N LEU A 90 -7.55 -9.12 -8.00
CA LEU A 90 -7.19 -9.30 -6.59
C LEU A 90 -8.01 -10.40 -5.91
N ALA A 91 -8.86 -11.12 -6.65
CA ALA A 91 -9.68 -12.18 -6.08
C ALA A 91 -8.82 -13.25 -5.38
N GLY A 92 -9.26 -13.68 -4.19
CA GLY A 92 -8.56 -14.70 -3.42
C GLY A 92 -7.29 -14.28 -2.70
N VAL A 93 -6.89 -13.00 -2.80
CA VAL A 93 -5.80 -12.43 -1.96
C VAL A 93 -6.27 -12.36 -0.50
N ALA A 94 -5.34 -12.39 0.44
CA ALA A 94 -5.65 -12.30 1.86
C ALA A 94 -6.40 -11.00 2.22
N PRO A 95 -7.35 -11.03 3.17
CA PRO A 95 -8.02 -9.84 3.68
C PRO A 95 -7.02 -8.75 4.08
N ALA A 96 -7.38 -7.48 3.87
CA ALA A 96 -6.48 -6.37 4.06
C ALA A 96 -6.91 -5.38 5.15
N TYR A 97 -5.95 -4.90 5.91
CA TYR A 97 -6.01 -3.63 6.64
C TYR A 97 -5.05 -2.66 5.94
N ILE A 98 -5.56 -1.49 5.54
CA ILE A 98 -4.79 -0.44 4.88
C ILE A 98 -4.95 0.86 5.68
N SER A 99 -3.84 1.56 5.94
CA SER A 99 -3.89 2.91 6.51
C SER A 99 -2.98 3.85 5.73
N THR A 100 -3.42 5.10 5.53
CA THR A 100 -2.67 6.10 4.78
C THR A 100 -2.95 7.51 5.28
N GLY A 101 -2.06 8.44 4.99
CA GLY A 101 -2.23 9.86 5.30
C GLY A 101 -2.90 10.62 4.16
N ALA A 102 -3.77 11.59 4.50
CA ALA A 102 -4.46 12.41 3.48
C ALA A 102 -3.52 13.33 2.67
N LEU A 103 -2.29 13.54 3.13
CA LEU A 103 -1.25 14.32 2.46
C LEU A 103 -0.08 13.44 1.96
N ASP A 104 -0.18 12.12 2.16
CA ASP A 104 0.81 11.15 1.70
C ASP A 104 0.80 11.03 0.17
N LEU A 105 1.98 10.86 -0.42
CA LEU A 105 2.11 10.62 -1.86
C LEU A 105 1.33 9.38 -2.31
N PHE A 106 1.22 8.37 -1.45
CA PHE A 106 0.59 7.09 -1.76
C PHE A 106 -0.94 7.06 -1.58
N LEU A 107 -1.54 8.17 -1.12
CA LEU A 107 -2.99 8.23 -0.87
C LEU A 107 -3.82 7.65 -2.03
N ASP A 108 -3.59 8.14 -3.24
CA ASP A 108 -4.45 7.79 -4.37
C ASP A 108 -4.29 6.32 -4.79
N GLU A 109 -3.07 5.79 -4.77
CA GLU A 109 -2.83 4.37 -5.09
C GLU A 109 -3.38 3.44 -4.00
N ASP A 110 -3.33 3.86 -2.72
CA ASP A 110 -3.89 3.12 -1.59
C ASP A 110 -5.41 3.05 -1.68
N LEU A 111 -6.06 4.18 -1.98
CA LEU A 111 -7.51 4.25 -2.22
C LEU A 111 -7.92 3.37 -3.41
N ALA A 112 -7.18 3.45 -4.51
CA ALA A 112 -7.46 2.66 -5.71
C ALA A 112 -7.29 1.16 -5.45
N TYR A 113 -6.26 0.76 -4.71
CA TYR A 113 -6.00 -0.64 -4.38
C TYR A 113 -7.05 -1.18 -3.41
N ALA A 114 -7.42 -0.43 -2.36
CA ALA A 114 -8.47 -0.80 -1.43
C ALA A 114 -9.83 -0.98 -2.16
N ARG A 115 -10.16 -0.07 -3.08
CA ARG A 115 -11.36 -0.18 -3.89
C ARG A 115 -11.38 -1.45 -4.72
N ARG A 116 -10.27 -1.78 -5.38
CA ARG A 116 -10.14 -3.00 -6.19
C ARG A 116 -10.25 -4.27 -5.35
N LEU A 117 -9.67 -4.29 -4.14
CA LEU A 117 -9.86 -5.42 -3.21
C LEU A 117 -11.35 -5.68 -2.95
N VAL A 118 -12.11 -4.61 -2.65
CA VAL A 118 -13.56 -4.72 -2.40
C VAL A 118 -14.31 -5.17 -3.65
N ASP A 119 -13.99 -4.62 -4.82
CA ASP A 119 -14.63 -4.97 -6.09
C ASP A 119 -14.39 -6.45 -6.47
N ASP A 120 -13.22 -6.99 -6.11
CA ASP A 120 -12.84 -8.39 -6.30
C ASP A 120 -13.29 -9.32 -5.13
N GLY A 121 -14.14 -8.82 -4.22
CA GLY A 121 -14.73 -9.59 -3.11
C GLY A 121 -13.77 -9.88 -1.96
N VAL A 122 -12.65 -9.16 -1.86
CA VAL A 122 -11.67 -9.31 -0.76
C VAL A 122 -12.02 -8.35 0.37
N PRO A 123 -12.21 -8.83 1.63
CA PRO A 123 -12.46 -7.96 2.76
C PRO A 123 -11.32 -6.95 2.95
N CYS A 124 -11.65 -5.66 3.01
CA CYS A 124 -10.68 -4.60 3.16
C CYS A 124 -11.17 -3.57 4.18
N GLU A 125 -10.35 -3.29 5.18
CA GLU A 125 -10.50 -2.18 6.10
C GLU A 125 -9.53 -1.07 5.71
N LEU A 126 -10.04 0.15 5.46
CA LEU A 126 -9.23 1.29 5.03
C LEU A 126 -9.40 2.46 5.99
N HIS A 127 -8.28 3.04 6.42
CA HIS A 127 -8.21 4.27 7.20
C HIS A 127 -7.44 5.36 6.45
N VAL A 128 -8.05 6.54 6.34
CA VAL A 128 -7.39 7.75 5.81
C VAL A 128 -7.35 8.79 6.91
N TYR A 129 -6.15 9.21 7.32
CA TYR A 129 -5.94 10.14 8.42
C TYR A 129 -5.82 11.58 7.91
N PRO A 130 -6.77 12.47 8.28
CA PRO A 130 -6.75 13.88 7.85
C PRO A 130 -5.47 14.59 8.30
N GLY A 131 -4.83 15.34 7.40
CA GLY A 131 -3.62 16.10 7.69
C GLY A 131 -2.34 15.27 7.90
N ALA A 132 -2.43 13.94 7.85
CA ALA A 132 -1.27 13.07 7.99
C ALA A 132 -0.42 13.08 6.72
N ILE A 133 0.89 13.18 6.90
CA ILE A 133 1.93 13.03 5.88
C ILE A 133 2.49 11.61 5.91
N HIS A 134 3.39 11.26 4.99
CA HIS A 134 4.08 9.97 5.03
C HIS A 134 4.82 9.76 6.35
N ALA A 135 4.71 8.56 6.94
CA ALA A 135 5.36 8.19 8.21
C ALA A 135 4.95 9.05 9.42
N PHE A 136 3.71 9.55 9.44
CA PHE A 136 3.22 10.43 10.51
C PHE A 136 3.23 9.78 11.89
N GLU A 137 3.16 8.46 11.99
CA GLU A 137 3.23 7.70 13.25
C GLU A 137 4.61 7.81 13.92
N MET A 138 5.65 8.19 13.18
CA MET A 138 6.98 8.41 13.73
C MET A 138 7.09 9.71 14.54
N VAL A 139 6.06 10.57 14.49
CA VAL A 139 6.00 11.76 15.33
C VAL A 139 5.34 11.39 16.66
N PRO A 140 6.13 11.26 17.76
CA PRO A 140 5.62 10.78 19.03
C PRO A 140 4.62 11.76 19.64
N ASP A 141 3.77 11.24 20.52
CA ASP A 141 2.84 12.03 21.36
C ASP A 141 1.80 12.85 20.58
N THR A 142 1.55 12.54 19.31
CA THR A 142 0.44 13.12 18.56
C THR A 142 -0.84 12.30 18.74
N THR A 143 -1.98 12.99 18.85
CA THR A 143 -3.30 12.34 18.90
C THR A 143 -3.51 11.43 17.68
N LEU A 144 -3.00 11.85 16.52
CA LEU A 144 -3.17 11.14 15.27
C LEU A 144 -2.39 9.82 15.25
N ALA A 145 -1.14 9.83 15.72
CA ALA A 145 -0.34 8.59 15.84
C ALA A 145 -0.96 7.63 16.87
N GLY A 146 -1.47 8.15 17.98
CA GLY A 146 -2.20 7.36 18.96
C GLY A 146 -3.46 6.72 18.40
N GLN A 147 -4.23 7.45 17.60
CA GLN A 147 -5.41 6.93 16.92
C GLN A 147 -5.06 5.82 15.93
N ALA A 148 -4.04 6.04 15.08
CA ALA A 148 -3.57 5.05 14.12
C ALA A 148 -3.12 3.75 14.81
N ALA A 149 -2.41 3.85 15.93
CA ALA A 149 -1.98 2.67 16.70
C ALA A 149 -3.17 1.89 17.28
N MET A 150 -4.23 2.58 17.73
CA MET A 150 -5.45 1.90 18.20
C MET A 150 -6.20 1.22 17.08
N ASP A 151 -6.35 1.88 15.92
CA ASP A 151 -7.04 1.33 14.75
C ASP A 151 -6.30 0.11 14.20
N LEU A 152 -4.96 0.19 14.12
CA LEU A 152 -4.12 -0.95 13.73
C LEU A 152 -4.33 -2.17 14.65
N ARG A 153 -4.34 -1.97 15.97
CA ARG A 153 -4.58 -3.07 16.93
C ARG A 153 -5.93 -3.71 16.73
N ARG A 154 -6.98 -2.91 16.49
CA ARG A 154 -8.34 -3.41 16.21
C ARG A 154 -8.39 -4.16 14.88
N GLY A 155 -7.75 -3.61 13.83
CA GLY A 155 -7.65 -4.26 12.52
C GLY A 155 -6.94 -5.60 12.59
N LEU A 156 -5.81 -5.67 13.31
CA LEU A 156 -5.10 -6.94 13.58
C LEU A 156 -5.99 -7.95 14.30
N GLY A 157 -6.73 -7.53 15.33
CA GLY A 157 -7.68 -8.40 16.03
C GLY A 157 -8.73 -8.99 15.10
N ARG A 158 -9.26 -8.19 14.15
CA ARG A 158 -10.23 -8.69 13.15
C ARG A 158 -9.63 -9.65 12.12
N LEU A 159 -8.38 -9.45 11.74
CA LEU A 159 -7.69 -10.31 10.76
C LEU A 159 -7.27 -11.66 11.37
N LEU A 160 -7.03 -11.71 12.67
CA LEU A 160 -6.52 -12.89 13.35
C LEU A 160 -7.62 -13.73 14.05
N GLY A 161 -8.84 -13.20 14.18
CA GLY A 161 -9.99 -13.85 14.81
C GLY A 161 -10.03 -13.56 16.30
#